data_eaf61241ca83be3f2955475bce386f13
#
_entry.id   eaf61241ca83be3f2955475bce386f13
#
_cell.length_a   1.000
_cell.length_b   1.000
_cell.length_c   1.000
_cell.angle_alpha   90.00
_cell.angle_beta   90.00
_cell.angle_gamma   90.00
#
_symmetry.space_group_name_H-M   'P 1'
#
loop_
_entity.id
_entity.type
_entity.pdbx_description
1 polymer ?
#
loop_
_entity_poly.entity_id
_entity_poly.type
_entity_poly.pdbx_seq_one_letter_code
_entity_poly.pdbx_strand_id
1 'polypeptide(L)'
;MWIKNKKADGYIPACIITVCVCMVLSVTVSFISAVTAVNQSKRDVRQALDGFVTHKSIEIYNGVKNYSELTETLDEESFKSILSEYTGGQGNYEIKDLKIEFRETERLNYTVSYTLKAPVRFGNITAVYTNVPVKITGVFNFKF
;
A
#
# COMPACT_ATOMS: atom_id res chain seq x y z
N MET A 1 16.91 59.84 -18.10
CA MET A 1 18.13 59.02 -18.27
C MET A 1 17.80 57.61 -17.71
N TRP A 2 17.44 56.68 -18.57
CA TRP A 2 17.12 55.31 -18.19
C TRP A 2 18.40 54.50 -18.08
N ILE A 3 18.86 54.28 -16.89
CA ILE A 3 19.97 53.38 -16.63
C ILE A 3 19.45 51.97 -16.87
N LYS A 4 19.68 51.42 -18.07
CA LYS A 4 19.48 50.00 -18.39
C LYS A 4 20.47 49.18 -17.53
N ASN A 5 19.99 48.73 -16.39
CA ASN A 5 20.77 47.87 -15.50
C ASN A 5 20.82 46.44 -16.12
N LYS A 6 21.74 46.26 -17.09
CA LYS A 6 21.97 44.97 -17.79
C LYS A 6 22.24 43.78 -16.83
N LYS A 7 22.57 44.09 -15.59
CA LYS A 7 22.77 43.03 -14.53
C LYS A 7 21.47 42.53 -13.94
N ALA A 8 20.37 43.30 -13.99
CA ALA A 8 19.08 42.86 -13.47
C ALA A 8 18.34 41.89 -14.38
N ASP A 9 18.57 41.97 -15.70
CA ASP A 9 17.87 41.12 -16.68
C ASP A 9 18.26 39.64 -16.59
N GLY A 10 19.43 39.31 -16.01
CA GLY A 10 19.87 37.93 -15.80
C GLY A 10 19.29 37.24 -14.55
N TYR A 11 18.90 38.01 -13.53
CA TYR A 11 18.40 37.46 -12.27
C TYR A 11 16.96 36.96 -12.36
N ILE A 12 16.12 37.64 -13.13
CA ILE A 12 14.69 37.27 -13.29
C ILE A 12 14.54 35.87 -13.88
N PRO A 13 15.16 35.53 -15.04
CA PRO A 13 15.07 34.18 -15.59
C PRO A 13 15.71 33.13 -14.68
N ALA A 14 16.79 33.45 -13.98
CA ALA A 14 17.41 32.53 -13.03
C ALA A 14 16.46 32.20 -11.86
N CYS A 15 15.77 33.19 -11.28
CA CYS A 15 14.77 32.98 -10.24
C CYS A 15 13.61 32.13 -10.74
N ILE A 16 13.11 32.36 -11.95
CA ILE A 16 12.02 31.56 -12.54
C ILE A 16 12.44 30.10 -12.70
N ILE A 17 13.63 29.86 -13.25
CA ILE A 17 14.17 28.49 -13.41
C ILE A 17 14.30 27.81 -12.07
N THR A 18 14.82 28.47 -11.04
CA THR A 18 14.97 27.91 -9.70
C THR A 18 13.62 27.52 -9.12
N VAL A 19 12.60 28.37 -9.23
CA VAL A 19 11.24 28.07 -8.76
C VAL A 19 10.65 26.87 -9.51
N CYS A 20 10.81 26.81 -10.83
CA CYS A 20 10.34 25.66 -11.62
C CYS A 20 11.02 24.35 -11.19
N VAL A 21 12.33 24.36 -10.99
CA VAL A 21 13.08 23.19 -10.52
C VAL A 21 12.60 22.76 -9.13
N CYS A 22 12.40 23.70 -8.20
CA CYS A 22 11.87 23.39 -6.88
C CYS A 22 10.46 22.78 -6.93
N MET A 23 9.59 23.27 -7.81
CA MET A 23 8.26 22.70 -8.02
C MET A 23 8.31 21.25 -8.52
N VAL A 24 9.14 20.97 -9.52
CA VAL A 24 9.32 19.62 -10.07
C VAL A 24 9.85 18.67 -9.00
N LEU A 25 10.86 19.08 -8.23
CA LEU A 25 11.41 18.28 -7.14
C LEU A 25 10.36 17.99 -6.07
N SER A 26 9.55 18.99 -5.69
CA SER A 26 8.49 18.82 -4.69
C SER A 26 7.45 17.80 -5.12
N VAL A 27 7.00 17.84 -6.38
CA VAL A 27 6.07 16.87 -6.95
C VAL A 27 6.68 15.47 -6.96
N THR A 28 7.96 15.35 -7.34
CA THR A 28 8.67 14.07 -7.40
C THR A 28 8.77 13.43 -6.01
N VAL A 29 9.16 14.19 -4.98
CA VAL A 29 9.26 13.70 -3.60
C VAL A 29 7.89 13.24 -3.08
N SER A 30 6.84 13.98 -3.39
CA SER A 30 5.48 13.63 -3.00
C SER A 30 5.01 12.32 -3.64
N PHE A 31 5.32 12.11 -4.91
CA PHE A 31 5.01 10.88 -5.63
C PHE A 31 5.76 9.67 -5.04
N ILE A 32 7.05 9.82 -4.74
CA ILE A 32 7.85 8.77 -4.11
C ILE A 32 7.26 8.37 -2.75
N SER A 33 6.81 9.33 -1.95
CA SER A 33 6.17 9.07 -0.66
C SER A 33 4.92 8.20 -0.81
N ALA A 34 4.05 8.51 -1.77
CA ALA A 34 2.84 7.74 -2.04
C ALA A 34 3.16 6.31 -2.52
N VAL A 35 4.12 6.16 -3.45
CA VAL A 35 4.57 4.84 -3.94
C VAL A 35 5.17 4.00 -2.81
N THR A 36 5.94 4.61 -1.93
CA THR A 36 6.53 3.92 -0.76
C THR A 36 5.44 3.41 0.17
N ALA A 37 4.42 4.21 0.47
CA ALA A 37 3.28 3.80 1.29
C ALA A 37 2.52 2.61 0.67
N VAL A 38 2.28 2.63 -0.65
CA VAL A 38 1.66 1.51 -1.37
C VAL A 38 2.50 0.24 -1.29
N ASN A 39 3.81 0.34 -1.50
CA ASN A 39 4.70 -0.81 -1.45
C ASN A 39 4.82 -1.39 -0.03
N GLN A 40 4.83 -0.52 0.97
CA GLN A 40 4.83 -0.94 2.37
C GLN A 40 3.53 -1.67 2.71
N SER A 41 2.37 -1.09 2.39
CA SER A 41 1.09 -1.73 2.66
C SER A 41 0.95 -3.09 1.98
N LYS A 42 1.46 -3.24 0.74
CA LYS A 42 1.48 -4.54 0.05
C LYS A 42 2.34 -5.59 0.77
N ARG A 43 3.46 -5.19 1.34
CA ARG A 43 4.30 -6.11 2.14
C ARG A 43 3.58 -6.52 3.42
N ASP A 44 3.02 -5.56 4.15
CA ASP A 44 2.35 -5.80 5.41
C ASP A 44 1.13 -6.71 5.23
N VAL A 45 0.33 -6.48 4.17
CA VAL A 45 -0.79 -7.36 3.81
C VAL A 45 -0.31 -8.76 3.43
N ARG A 46 0.79 -8.91 2.69
CA ARG A 46 1.35 -10.24 2.38
C ARG A 46 1.86 -10.96 3.62
N GLN A 47 2.57 -10.26 4.49
CA GLN A 47 3.04 -10.84 5.76
C GLN A 47 1.87 -11.26 6.65
N ALA A 48 0.82 -10.44 6.73
CA ALA A 48 -0.39 -10.78 7.45
C ALA A 48 -1.10 -12.02 6.86
N LEU A 49 -1.14 -12.13 5.51
CA LEU A 49 -1.67 -13.32 4.82
C LEU A 49 -0.86 -14.57 5.12
N ASP A 50 0.47 -14.49 5.05
CA ASP A 50 1.35 -15.61 5.35
C ASP A 50 1.20 -16.04 6.82
N GLY A 51 1.12 -15.08 7.75
CA GLY A 51 0.85 -15.32 9.15
C GLY A 51 -0.52 -15.96 9.37
N PHE A 52 -1.56 -15.46 8.71
CA PHE A 52 -2.92 -15.98 8.78
C PHE A 52 -3.00 -17.44 8.32
N VAL A 53 -2.44 -17.74 7.13
CA VAL A 53 -2.42 -19.10 6.60
C VAL A 53 -1.58 -20.03 7.47
N THR A 54 -0.48 -19.57 8.03
CA THR A 54 0.33 -20.38 8.96
C THR A 54 -0.43 -20.67 10.23
N HIS A 55 -1.12 -19.70 10.80
CA HIS A 55 -1.94 -19.87 12.01
C HIS A 55 -3.12 -20.82 11.77
N LYS A 56 -3.74 -20.71 10.61
CA LYS A 56 -4.88 -21.55 10.20
C LYS A 56 -4.47 -22.86 9.51
N SER A 57 -3.18 -23.15 9.39
CA SER A 57 -2.67 -24.31 8.63
C SER A 57 -3.24 -25.65 9.09
N ILE A 58 -3.43 -25.83 10.39
CA ILE A 58 -4.01 -27.06 10.98
C ILE A 58 -5.48 -27.20 10.59
N GLU A 59 -6.24 -26.11 10.64
CA GLU A 59 -7.65 -26.09 10.27
C GLU A 59 -7.82 -26.32 8.78
N ILE A 60 -7.00 -25.67 7.96
CA ILE A 60 -6.96 -25.85 6.51
C ILE A 60 -6.64 -27.30 6.17
N TYR A 61 -5.63 -27.90 6.82
CA TYR A 61 -5.28 -29.31 6.60
C TYR A 61 -6.42 -30.26 6.94
N ASN A 62 -7.09 -30.03 8.08
CA ASN A 62 -8.23 -30.83 8.49
C ASN A 62 -9.43 -30.62 7.54
N GLY A 63 -9.66 -29.40 7.06
CA GLY A 63 -10.70 -29.08 6.07
C GLY A 63 -10.48 -29.82 4.75
N VAL A 64 -9.28 -29.78 4.18
CA VAL A 64 -8.91 -30.52 2.96
C VAL A 64 -9.09 -32.01 3.16
N LYS A 65 -8.67 -32.56 4.30
CA LYS A 65 -8.79 -33.99 4.60
C LYS A 65 -10.25 -34.46 4.73
N ASN A 66 -11.12 -33.61 5.24
CA ASN A 66 -12.53 -33.93 5.50
C ASN A 66 -13.46 -33.47 4.37
N TYR A 67 -12.92 -32.98 3.23
CA TYR A 67 -13.69 -32.40 2.12
C TYR A 67 -14.67 -31.30 2.56
N SER A 68 -14.38 -30.59 3.65
CA SER A 68 -15.13 -29.39 4.04
C SER A 68 -14.70 -28.20 3.19
N GLU A 69 -15.62 -27.28 2.93
CA GLU A 69 -15.27 -26.05 2.16
C GLU A 69 -14.25 -25.22 2.92
N LEU A 70 -13.06 -25.06 2.35
CA LEU A 70 -11.96 -24.25 2.89
C LEU A 70 -12.37 -22.79 3.10
N THR A 71 -13.34 -22.31 2.34
CA THR A 71 -13.88 -20.95 2.42
C THR A 71 -14.56 -20.65 3.75
N GLU A 72 -15.16 -21.65 4.41
CA GLU A 72 -15.78 -21.46 5.72
C GLU A 72 -14.75 -21.31 6.84
N THR A 73 -13.56 -21.90 6.66
CA THR A 73 -12.49 -21.85 7.67
C THR A 73 -11.68 -20.55 7.59
N LEU A 74 -11.70 -19.89 6.42
CA LEU A 74 -10.95 -18.67 6.14
C LEU A 74 -11.84 -17.42 6.30
N ASP A 75 -12.03 -17.01 7.55
CA ASP A 75 -12.88 -15.89 7.93
C ASP A 75 -12.19 -14.52 7.73
N GLU A 76 -12.93 -13.58 7.14
CA GLU A 76 -12.47 -12.21 6.88
C GLU A 76 -12.20 -11.45 8.19
N GLU A 77 -12.95 -11.70 9.25
CA GLU A 77 -12.78 -11.02 10.53
C GLU A 77 -11.48 -11.44 11.22
N SER A 78 -11.16 -12.74 11.20
CA SER A 78 -9.90 -13.27 11.73
C SER A 78 -8.70 -12.68 10.98
N PHE A 79 -8.78 -12.52 9.66
CA PHE A 79 -7.74 -11.88 8.90
C PHE A 79 -7.59 -10.38 9.24
N LYS A 80 -8.69 -9.65 9.39
CA LYS A 80 -8.65 -8.24 9.81
C LYS A 80 -7.98 -8.06 11.16
N SER A 81 -8.23 -8.98 12.10
CA SER A 81 -7.57 -8.97 13.41
C SER A 81 -6.05 -9.11 13.28
N ILE A 82 -5.60 -10.11 12.52
CA ILE A 82 -4.17 -10.35 12.30
C ILE A 82 -3.55 -9.19 11.53
N LEU A 83 -4.21 -8.67 10.48
CA LEU A 83 -3.73 -7.52 9.75
C LEU A 83 -3.57 -6.29 10.65
N SER A 84 -4.49 -6.07 11.58
CA SER A 84 -4.39 -4.96 12.53
C SER A 84 -3.17 -5.08 13.46
N GLU A 85 -2.76 -6.30 13.80
CA GLU A 85 -1.56 -6.58 14.58
C GLU A 85 -0.29 -6.22 13.79
N TYR A 86 -0.23 -6.59 12.51
CA TYR A 86 0.90 -6.27 11.63
C TYR A 86 0.96 -4.80 11.22
N THR A 87 -0.19 -4.13 11.06
CA THR A 87 -0.27 -2.70 10.69
C THR A 87 -0.32 -1.77 11.90
N GLY A 88 -0.49 -2.34 13.09
CA GLY A 88 -0.72 -1.63 14.35
C GLY A 88 0.45 -0.80 14.82
N GLY A 89 0.52 0.46 14.41
CA GLY A 89 1.28 1.51 15.07
C GLY A 89 2.47 2.11 14.31
N GLN A 90 2.93 1.57 13.20
CA GLN A 90 4.05 2.16 12.43
C GLN A 90 3.71 2.56 10.98
N GLY A 91 2.51 2.27 10.51
CA GLY A 91 2.11 2.59 9.14
C GLY A 91 1.72 4.06 8.97
N ASN A 92 2.42 4.78 8.10
CA ASN A 92 2.00 6.12 7.66
C ASN A 92 0.80 6.07 6.69
N TYR A 93 -0.05 5.06 6.80
CA TYR A 93 -1.19 4.83 5.90
C TYR A 93 -2.34 4.18 6.65
N GLU A 94 -3.55 4.31 6.11
CA GLU A 94 -4.78 3.71 6.63
C GLU A 94 -5.37 2.79 5.55
N ILE A 95 -5.75 1.56 5.93
CA ILE A 95 -6.42 0.60 5.04
C ILE A 95 -7.93 0.70 5.26
N LYS A 96 -8.69 0.88 4.17
CA LYS A 96 -10.15 0.91 4.15
C LYS A 96 -10.71 -0.11 3.15
N ASP A 97 -11.96 -0.47 3.34
CA ASP A 97 -12.72 -1.33 2.42
C ASP A 97 -11.99 -2.63 2.07
N LEU A 98 -11.37 -3.26 3.08
CA LEU A 98 -10.67 -4.52 2.90
C LEU A 98 -11.67 -5.62 2.55
N LYS A 99 -11.43 -6.30 1.42
CA LYS A 99 -12.16 -7.49 0.97
C LYS A 99 -11.18 -8.57 0.60
N ILE A 100 -11.47 -9.79 1.03
CA ILE A 100 -10.70 -10.97 0.71
C ILE A 100 -11.61 -11.98 0.05
N GLU A 101 -11.14 -12.51 -1.06
CA GLU A 101 -11.78 -13.61 -1.77
C GLU A 101 -10.80 -14.77 -1.87
N PHE A 102 -11.19 -15.91 -1.36
CA PHE A 102 -10.48 -17.16 -1.56
C PHE A 102 -11.23 -17.98 -2.61
N ARG A 103 -10.51 -18.52 -3.59
CA ARG A 103 -11.05 -19.42 -4.60
C ARG A 103 -10.26 -20.70 -4.59
N GLU A 104 -10.97 -21.79 -4.34
CA GLU A 104 -10.45 -23.13 -4.44
C GLU A 104 -10.60 -23.63 -5.88
N THR A 105 -9.46 -23.94 -6.51
CA THR A 105 -9.39 -24.69 -7.77
C THR A 105 -8.43 -25.87 -7.51
N GLU A 106 -7.47 -26.14 -8.36
CA GLU A 106 -6.37 -27.07 -8.04
C GLU A 106 -5.41 -26.54 -6.96
N ARG A 107 -5.49 -25.25 -6.67
CA ARG A 107 -4.68 -24.53 -5.70
C ARG A 107 -5.55 -23.47 -5.03
N LEU A 108 -5.21 -23.10 -3.80
CA LEU A 108 -5.89 -22.02 -3.09
C LEU A 108 -5.44 -20.66 -3.67
N ASN A 109 -6.27 -20.05 -4.47
CA ASN A 109 -6.06 -18.70 -4.97
C ASN A 109 -6.65 -17.69 -4.00
N TYR A 110 -5.98 -16.59 -3.80
CA TYR A 110 -6.50 -15.48 -3.02
C TYR A 110 -6.46 -14.17 -3.79
N THR A 111 -7.44 -13.33 -3.52
CA THR A 111 -7.51 -11.96 -4.00
C THR A 111 -7.84 -11.05 -2.83
N VAL A 112 -6.94 -10.14 -2.52
CA VAL A 112 -7.15 -9.10 -1.50
C VAL A 112 -7.29 -7.76 -2.20
N SER A 113 -8.40 -7.09 -1.95
CA SER A 113 -8.69 -5.76 -2.49
C SER A 113 -8.93 -4.80 -1.34
N TYR A 114 -8.29 -3.65 -1.36
CA TYR A 114 -8.48 -2.61 -0.35
C TYR A 114 -8.19 -1.22 -0.90
N THR A 115 -8.69 -0.20 -0.22
CA THR A 115 -8.39 1.20 -0.49
C THR A 115 -7.35 1.69 0.51
N LEU A 116 -6.20 2.10 0.01
CA LEU A 116 -5.13 2.67 0.80
C LEU A 116 -5.28 4.18 0.86
N LYS A 117 -5.41 4.74 2.06
CA LYS A 117 -5.32 6.18 2.31
C LYS A 117 -3.88 6.53 2.66
N ALA A 118 -3.13 7.02 1.68
CA ALA A 118 -1.73 7.38 1.84
C ALA A 118 -1.58 8.89 2.04
N PRO A 119 -0.78 9.35 3.04
CA PRO A 119 -0.46 10.75 3.18
C PRO A 119 0.56 11.17 2.13
N VAL A 120 0.28 12.26 1.44
CA VAL A 120 1.24 12.96 0.59
C VAL A 120 1.95 13.99 1.46
N ARG A 121 3.23 13.79 1.71
CA ARG A 121 4.03 14.62 2.62
C ARG A 121 4.98 15.50 1.84
N PHE A 122 5.05 16.77 2.28
CA PHE A 122 6.10 17.71 1.92
C PHE A 122 6.95 17.97 3.17
N GLY A 123 8.11 17.32 3.25
CA GLY A 123 8.92 17.33 4.47
C GLY A 123 8.15 16.73 5.66
N ASN A 124 7.99 17.49 6.72
CA ASN A 124 7.26 17.06 7.93
C ASN A 124 5.76 17.39 7.91
N ILE A 125 5.25 18.01 6.84
CA ILE A 125 3.86 18.44 6.74
C ILE A 125 3.10 17.47 5.84
N THR A 126 1.98 16.91 6.34
CA THR A 126 1.03 16.16 5.53
C THR A 126 0.12 17.15 4.80
N ALA A 127 0.28 17.26 3.48
CA ALA A 127 -0.47 18.22 2.67
C ALA A 127 -1.85 17.68 2.28
N VAL A 128 -1.91 16.43 1.83
CA VAL A 128 -3.15 15.79 1.31
C VAL A 128 -3.09 14.29 1.58
N TYR A 129 -4.25 13.66 1.70
CA TYR A 129 -4.40 12.20 1.65
C TYR A 129 -4.90 11.79 0.28
N THR A 130 -4.28 10.79 -0.31
CA THR A 130 -4.75 10.18 -1.56
C THR A 130 -5.28 8.78 -1.30
N ASN A 131 -6.40 8.43 -1.96
CA ASN A 131 -6.98 7.11 -1.89
C ASN A 131 -6.51 6.32 -3.11
N VAL A 132 -5.76 5.26 -2.86
CA VAL A 132 -5.22 4.39 -3.91
C VAL A 132 -5.87 3.01 -3.80
N PRO A 133 -6.63 2.56 -4.80
CA PRO A 133 -7.14 1.19 -4.81
C PRO A 133 -5.97 0.22 -5.04
N VAL A 134 -5.85 -0.77 -4.18
CA VAL A 134 -4.81 -1.80 -4.25
C VAL A 134 -5.46 -3.16 -4.37
N LYS A 135 -4.96 -3.98 -5.30
CA LYS A 135 -5.36 -5.36 -5.46
C LYS A 135 -4.12 -6.25 -5.45
N ILE A 136 -4.16 -7.28 -4.62
CA ILE A 136 -3.12 -8.29 -4.50
C ILE A 136 -3.73 -9.63 -4.84
N THR A 137 -3.14 -10.35 -5.77
CA THR A 137 -3.52 -11.73 -6.11
C THR A 137 -2.33 -12.64 -5.88
N GLY A 138 -2.61 -13.86 -5.47
CA GLY A 138 -1.58 -14.87 -5.30
C GLY A 138 -2.16 -16.26 -5.16
N VAL A 139 -1.27 -17.23 -5.01
CA VAL A 139 -1.62 -18.65 -4.91
C VAL A 139 -0.84 -19.24 -3.75
N PHE A 140 -1.53 -19.93 -2.86
CA PHE A 140 -0.87 -20.76 -1.87
C PHE A 140 -0.63 -22.15 -2.43
N ASN A 141 0.64 -22.55 -2.47
CA ASN A 141 1.03 -23.89 -2.83
C ASN A 141 1.20 -24.71 -1.55
N PHE A 142 0.18 -25.47 -1.18
CA PHE A 142 0.34 -26.46 -0.12
C PHE A 142 1.08 -27.66 -0.72
N LYS A 143 2.30 -27.92 -0.25
CA LYS A 143 2.99 -29.19 -0.48
C LYS A 143 2.56 -30.14 0.63
N PHE A 144 1.64 -30.99 0.32
CA PHE A 144 1.27 -32.12 1.18
C PHE A 144 2.20 -33.28 0.88
#